data_552a4c6c0cd68f2b83c6fb0e3867bc7c
#
_entry.id   552a4c6c0cd68f2b83c6fb0e3867bc7c
#
_cell.length_a   1.000
_cell.length_b   1.000
_cell.length_c   1.000
_cell.angle_alpha   90.00
_cell.angle_beta   90.00
_cell.angle_gamma   90.00
#
_symmetry.space_group_name_H-M   'P 1'
#
loop_
_entity.id
_entity.type
_entity.pdbx_description
1 polymer ?
#
loop_
_entity_poly.entity_id
_entity_poly.type
_entity_poly.pdbx_seq_one_letter_code
_entity_poly.pdbx_strand_id
1 'polypeptide(L)'
;MNMHTLEDSNYAVKVDFINRLKGGVIMDVTTPEQAKIAEGAGAVAVMALERVPADIRATGGVARMADPVIVEAIKNAVRIPVMAKARIGHFVEAQVLQELGVDYIDESEVLSPADYVNHIDKWKFTVPFVCGATNLGEALRRINEGAA
;
A
#
# COMPACT_ATOMS: atom_id res chain seq x y z
N MET A 1 -24.51 14.15 -2.94
CA MET A 1 -23.74 12.99 -2.46
C MET A 1 -23.40 12.16 -3.69
N ASN A 2 -22.16 12.29 -4.20
CA ASN A 2 -21.75 11.46 -5.34
C ASN A 2 -21.55 10.03 -4.82
N MET A 3 -22.48 9.14 -5.13
CA MET A 3 -22.25 7.72 -4.90
C MET A 3 -21.23 7.24 -5.95
N HIS A 4 -20.01 7.01 -5.51
CA HIS A 4 -19.08 6.24 -6.30
C HIS A 4 -19.60 4.81 -6.40
N THR A 5 -19.60 4.26 -7.60
CA THR A 5 -20.08 2.90 -7.85
C THR A 5 -18.88 2.03 -8.25
N LEU A 6 -18.97 0.74 -7.95
CA LEU A 6 -17.97 -0.23 -8.38
C LEU A 6 -17.89 -0.37 -9.93
N GLU A 7 -18.84 0.25 -10.63
CA GLU A 7 -18.87 0.32 -12.10
C GLU A 7 -18.13 1.55 -12.65
N ASP A 8 -17.57 2.42 -11.78
CA ASP A 8 -16.75 3.54 -12.22
C ASP A 8 -15.56 3.01 -13.03
N SER A 9 -15.37 3.57 -14.23
CA SER A 9 -14.29 3.17 -15.14
C SER A 9 -12.90 3.28 -14.50
N ASN A 10 -12.69 4.28 -13.64
CA ASN A 10 -11.44 4.46 -12.89
C ASN A 10 -11.24 3.34 -11.85
N TYR A 11 -12.31 2.89 -11.22
CA TYR A 11 -12.23 1.77 -10.28
C TYR A 11 -11.88 0.46 -10.99
N ALA A 12 -12.50 0.19 -12.13
CA ALA A 12 -12.20 -0.99 -12.93
C ALA A 12 -10.71 -1.05 -13.35
N VAL A 13 -10.13 0.10 -13.72
CA VAL A 13 -8.69 0.19 -14.04
C VAL A 13 -7.83 -0.13 -12.82
N LYS A 14 -8.20 0.36 -11.62
CA LYS A 14 -7.49 0.05 -10.38
C LYS A 14 -7.55 -1.44 -10.07
N VAL A 15 -8.71 -2.07 -10.20
CA VAL A 15 -8.89 -3.52 -9.99
C VAL A 15 -8.05 -4.33 -10.98
N ASP A 16 -8.02 -3.95 -12.26
CA ASP A 16 -7.18 -4.62 -13.25
C ASP A 16 -5.69 -4.53 -12.89
N PHE A 17 -5.25 -3.37 -12.42
CA PHE A 17 -3.88 -3.17 -12.00
C PHE A 17 -3.50 -4.03 -10.79
N ILE A 18 -4.37 -4.13 -9.79
CA ILE A 18 -4.19 -5.02 -8.63
C ILE A 18 -4.18 -6.50 -9.05
N ASN A 19 -4.98 -6.88 -10.03
CA ASN A 19 -5.01 -8.27 -10.50
C ASN A 19 -3.66 -8.78 -11.03
N ARG A 20 -2.76 -7.89 -11.44
CA ARG A 20 -1.39 -8.24 -11.86
C ARG A 20 -0.52 -8.78 -10.72
N LEU A 21 -0.90 -8.54 -9.47
CA LEU A 21 -0.20 -9.06 -8.29
C LEU A 21 -0.59 -10.50 -7.94
N LYS A 22 -1.68 -11.02 -8.50
CA LYS A 22 -2.21 -12.34 -8.16
C LYS A 22 -1.21 -13.45 -8.51
N GLY A 23 -0.99 -14.34 -7.55
CA GLY A 23 -0.11 -15.49 -7.70
C GLY A 23 1.38 -15.17 -7.60
N GLY A 24 1.74 -13.90 -7.43
CA GLY A 24 3.11 -13.44 -7.23
C GLY A 24 3.46 -13.19 -5.78
N VAL A 25 4.72 -12.89 -5.54
CA VAL A 25 5.26 -12.50 -4.23
C VAL A 25 5.50 -11.00 -4.20
N ILE A 26 4.99 -10.33 -3.17
CA ILE A 26 5.34 -8.95 -2.83
C ILE A 26 6.34 -9.01 -1.67
N MET A 27 7.52 -8.43 -1.86
CA MET A 27 8.56 -8.45 -0.83
C MET A 27 8.64 -7.13 -0.08
N ASP A 28 8.61 -7.24 1.26
CA ASP A 28 8.85 -6.12 2.15
C ASP A 28 10.33 -5.71 2.10
N VAL A 29 10.60 -4.44 1.85
CA VAL A 29 11.96 -3.89 1.73
C VAL A 29 12.05 -2.54 2.44
N THR A 30 13.23 -2.27 2.97
CA THR A 30 13.54 -0.99 3.64
C THR A 30 14.68 -0.23 2.95
N THR A 31 15.35 -0.87 1.97
CA THR A 31 16.45 -0.26 1.22
C THR A 31 16.38 -0.59 -0.28
N PRO A 32 17.01 0.23 -1.14
CA PRO A 32 17.13 -0.04 -2.58
C PRO A 32 17.84 -1.35 -2.90
N GLU A 33 18.82 -1.75 -2.08
CA GLU A 33 19.57 -2.99 -2.26
C GLU A 33 18.69 -4.21 -2.04
N GLN A 34 17.87 -4.21 -1.00
CA GLN A 34 16.87 -5.25 -0.75
C GLN A 34 15.86 -5.35 -1.90
N ALA A 35 15.43 -4.20 -2.43
CA ALA A 35 14.51 -4.16 -3.57
C ALA A 35 15.10 -4.82 -4.82
N LYS A 36 16.36 -4.56 -5.14
CA LYS A 36 17.08 -5.23 -6.26
C LYS A 36 17.20 -6.73 -6.06
N ILE A 37 17.48 -7.18 -4.84
CA ILE A 37 17.53 -8.61 -4.50
C ILE A 37 16.15 -9.25 -4.72
N ALA A 38 15.08 -8.60 -4.24
CA ALA A 38 13.71 -9.07 -4.40
C ALA A 38 13.31 -9.18 -5.88
N GLU A 39 13.60 -8.16 -6.69
CA GLU A 39 13.38 -8.19 -8.14
C GLU A 39 14.15 -9.31 -8.81
N GLY A 40 15.44 -9.46 -8.48
CA GLY A 40 16.28 -10.53 -9.02
C GLY A 40 15.81 -11.93 -8.62
N ALA A 41 15.14 -12.07 -7.50
CA ALA A 41 14.54 -13.32 -7.03
C ALA A 41 13.16 -13.60 -7.65
N GLY A 42 12.59 -12.68 -8.45
CA GLY A 42 11.33 -12.86 -9.15
C GLY A 42 10.10 -12.35 -8.41
N ALA A 43 10.27 -11.43 -7.44
CA ALA A 43 9.13 -10.74 -6.84
C ALA A 43 8.35 -9.96 -7.92
N VAL A 44 7.01 -9.93 -7.81
CA VAL A 44 6.15 -9.19 -8.74
C VAL A 44 5.98 -7.72 -8.35
N ALA A 45 6.27 -7.40 -7.10
CA ALA A 45 6.30 -6.05 -6.55
C ALA A 45 7.15 -6.03 -5.28
N VAL A 46 7.56 -4.85 -4.85
CA VAL A 46 8.15 -4.61 -3.53
C VAL A 46 7.26 -3.67 -2.73
N MET A 47 7.26 -3.86 -1.40
CA MET A 47 6.61 -2.99 -0.43
C MET A 47 7.67 -2.15 0.28
N ALA A 48 7.67 -0.85 0.04
CA ALA A 48 8.56 0.08 0.72
C ALA A 48 8.05 0.38 2.15
N LEU A 49 8.83 0.01 3.15
CA LEU A 49 8.50 0.15 4.57
C LEU A 49 9.55 0.98 5.32
N GLU A 50 9.11 1.65 6.38
CA GLU A 50 10.03 2.22 7.38
C GLU A 50 10.71 1.12 8.19
N ARG A 51 9.92 0.11 8.61
CA ARG A 51 10.37 -1.07 9.37
C ARG A 51 9.57 -2.29 8.94
N VAL A 52 10.23 -3.42 8.85
CA VAL A 52 9.53 -4.69 8.60
C VAL A 52 8.75 -5.15 9.84
N PRO A 53 7.72 -5.99 9.71
CA PRO A 53 6.91 -6.44 10.86
C PRO A 53 7.72 -7.05 12.01
N ALA A 54 8.83 -7.74 11.72
CA ALA A 54 9.70 -8.30 12.75
C ALA A 54 10.33 -7.23 13.64
N ASP A 55 10.78 -6.12 13.05
CA ASP A 55 11.37 -5.00 13.79
C ASP A 55 10.32 -4.28 14.62
N ILE A 56 9.08 -4.15 14.11
CA ILE A 56 7.96 -3.56 14.85
C ILE A 56 7.63 -4.42 16.07
N ARG A 57 7.64 -5.75 15.95
CA ARG A 57 7.45 -6.67 17.10
C ARG A 57 8.53 -6.51 18.14
N ALA A 58 9.77 -6.30 17.72
CA ALA A 58 10.91 -6.16 18.64
C ALA A 58 10.92 -4.82 19.37
N THR A 59 10.55 -3.73 18.69
CA THR A 59 10.68 -2.36 19.21
C THR A 59 9.36 -1.73 19.65
N GLY A 60 8.23 -2.31 19.24
CA GLY A 60 6.87 -1.77 19.48
C GLY A 60 6.53 -0.57 18.61
N GLY A 61 5.35 -0.01 18.85
CA GLY A 61 4.83 1.18 18.15
C GLY A 61 4.17 0.88 16.82
N VAL A 62 3.88 1.95 16.09
CA VAL A 62 3.28 1.93 14.75
C VAL A 62 4.30 2.51 13.76
N ALA A 63 4.60 1.76 12.70
CA ALA A 63 5.48 2.25 11.63
C ALA A 63 4.76 3.33 10.82
N ARG A 64 5.44 4.44 10.57
CA ARG A 64 5.00 5.47 9.63
C ARG A 64 5.23 5.02 8.19
N MET A 65 4.81 5.83 7.21
CA MET A 65 5.28 5.65 5.84
C MET A 65 6.82 5.73 5.83
N ALA A 66 7.45 5.04 4.89
CA ALA A 66 8.89 5.16 4.67
C ALA A 66 9.25 6.61 4.28
N ASP A 67 10.48 7.03 4.61
CA ASP A 67 10.98 8.35 4.21
C ASP A 67 10.84 8.52 2.68
N PRO A 68 10.29 9.66 2.19
CA PRO A 68 10.15 9.95 0.77
C PRO A 68 11.42 9.70 -0.04
N VAL A 69 12.60 10.05 0.51
CA VAL A 69 13.89 9.81 -0.15
C VAL A 69 14.15 8.32 -0.35
N ILE A 70 13.79 7.49 0.62
CA ILE A 70 13.94 6.03 0.53
C ILE A 70 12.95 5.45 -0.48
N VAL A 71 11.70 5.89 -0.47
CA VAL A 71 10.67 5.46 -1.44
C VAL A 71 11.13 5.78 -2.87
N GLU A 72 11.62 6.99 -3.11
CA GLU A 72 12.15 7.40 -4.41
C GLU A 72 13.38 6.60 -4.82
N ALA A 73 14.30 6.35 -3.89
CA ALA A 73 15.49 5.54 -4.14
C ALA A 73 15.13 4.09 -4.49
N ILE A 74 14.15 3.48 -3.82
CA ILE A 74 13.62 2.15 -4.14
C ILE A 74 13.00 2.14 -5.53
N LYS A 75 12.14 3.12 -5.87
CA LYS A 75 11.52 3.24 -7.19
C LYS A 75 12.57 3.32 -8.31
N ASN A 76 13.63 4.09 -8.10
CA ASN A 76 14.70 4.24 -9.08
C ASN A 76 15.59 2.99 -9.20
N ALA A 77 15.55 2.09 -8.21
CA ALA A 77 16.40 0.91 -8.15
C ALA A 77 15.83 -0.31 -8.88
N VAL A 78 14.50 -0.39 -9.05
CA VAL A 78 13.78 -1.55 -9.61
C VAL A 78 12.87 -1.14 -10.76
N ARG A 79 12.49 -2.15 -11.58
CA ARG A 79 11.52 -2.00 -12.68
C ARG A 79 10.15 -2.58 -12.35
N ILE A 80 10.09 -3.45 -11.33
CA ILE A 80 8.83 -3.99 -10.84
C ILE A 80 8.08 -2.92 -10.04
N PRO A 81 6.74 -3.03 -9.93
CA PRO A 81 5.93 -2.08 -9.19
C PRO A 81 6.38 -1.89 -7.74
N VAL A 82 6.27 -0.66 -7.25
CA VAL A 82 6.56 -0.30 -5.86
C VAL A 82 5.26 0.05 -5.15
N MET A 83 4.95 -0.71 -4.13
CA MET A 83 3.91 -0.43 -3.16
C MET A 83 4.54 0.29 -1.97
N ALA A 84 3.82 1.22 -1.35
CA ALA A 84 4.28 1.88 -0.14
C ALA A 84 3.18 1.94 0.90
N LYS A 85 3.56 1.86 2.17
CA LYS A 85 2.62 1.79 3.29
C LYS A 85 2.26 3.18 3.80
N ALA A 86 0.96 3.41 3.99
CA ALA A 86 0.41 4.51 4.76
C ALA A 86 -0.25 3.96 6.03
N ARG A 87 -0.13 4.68 7.15
CA ARG A 87 -0.88 4.34 8.37
C ARG A 87 -2.37 4.49 8.13
N ILE A 88 -3.15 3.65 8.81
CA ILE A 88 -4.61 3.71 8.73
C ILE A 88 -5.11 5.12 9.07
N GLY A 89 -5.94 5.71 8.21
CA GLY A 89 -6.54 7.04 8.37
C GLY A 89 -5.64 8.22 8.04
N HIS A 90 -4.35 8.01 7.80
CA HIS A 90 -3.37 9.08 7.54
C HIS A 90 -3.36 9.48 6.05
N PHE A 91 -4.41 10.16 5.61
CA PHE A 91 -4.58 10.55 4.19
C PHE A 91 -3.44 11.43 3.66
N VAL A 92 -2.76 12.20 4.51
CA VAL A 92 -1.61 13.03 4.10
C VAL A 92 -0.44 12.14 3.68
N GLU A 93 -0.17 11.04 4.39
CA GLU A 93 0.85 10.07 3.95
C GLU A 93 0.50 9.51 2.56
N ALA A 94 -0.76 9.16 2.33
CA ALA A 94 -1.22 8.68 1.03
C ALA A 94 -1.08 9.73 -0.07
N GLN A 95 -1.35 11.00 0.22
CA GLN A 95 -1.14 12.11 -0.73
C GLN A 95 0.33 12.23 -1.11
N VAL A 96 1.24 12.21 -0.14
CA VAL A 96 2.68 12.24 -0.40
C VAL A 96 3.12 11.06 -1.25
N LEU A 97 2.66 9.84 -0.93
CA LEU A 97 2.99 8.64 -1.71
C LEU A 97 2.46 8.70 -3.14
N GLN A 98 1.25 9.22 -3.33
CA GLN A 98 0.70 9.43 -4.68
C GLN A 98 1.55 10.44 -5.48
N GLU A 99 1.98 11.56 -4.87
CA GLU A 99 2.84 12.55 -5.52
C GLU A 99 4.23 11.98 -5.85
N LEU A 100 4.77 11.10 -5.01
CA LEU A 100 5.99 10.33 -5.30
C LEU A 100 5.79 9.34 -6.46
N GLY A 101 4.55 9.10 -6.87
CA GLY A 101 4.21 8.21 -7.98
C GLY A 101 4.46 6.74 -7.68
N VAL A 102 4.13 6.27 -6.47
CA VAL A 102 4.11 4.84 -6.17
C VAL A 102 3.00 4.15 -6.96
N ASP A 103 3.17 2.87 -7.25
CA ASP A 103 2.21 2.11 -8.07
C ASP A 103 1.00 1.65 -7.27
N TYR A 104 1.19 1.41 -5.96
CA TYR A 104 0.13 0.99 -5.03
C TYR A 104 0.36 1.65 -3.66
N ILE A 105 -0.72 1.88 -2.92
CA ILE A 105 -0.66 2.26 -1.51
C ILE A 105 -1.31 1.16 -0.68
N ASP A 106 -0.60 0.71 0.36
CA ASP A 106 -1.12 -0.21 1.36
C ASP A 106 -1.55 0.57 2.62
N GLU A 107 -2.86 0.67 2.84
CA GLU A 107 -3.40 1.17 4.10
C GLU A 107 -3.72 -0.01 5.01
N SER A 108 -2.70 -0.49 5.71
CA SER A 108 -2.86 -1.59 6.66
C SER A 108 -1.85 -1.51 7.80
N GLU A 109 -2.17 -2.16 8.91
CA GLU A 109 -1.27 -2.33 10.04
C GLU A 109 -1.51 -3.69 10.69
N VAL A 110 -0.44 -4.46 10.85
CA VAL A 110 -0.53 -5.87 11.28
C VAL A 110 -0.69 -6.00 12.79
N LEU A 111 -0.05 -5.12 13.58
CA LEU A 111 0.07 -5.29 15.03
C LEU A 111 -0.76 -4.31 15.84
N SER A 112 -0.63 -3.02 15.58
CA SER A 112 -1.30 -1.96 16.32
C SER A 112 -1.81 -0.90 15.37
N PRO A 113 -3.10 -0.94 14.99
CA PRO A 113 -3.67 0.05 14.10
C PRO A 113 -3.57 1.47 14.67
N ALA A 114 -3.18 2.43 13.83
CA ALA A 114 -3.16 3.85 14.22
C ALA A 114 -4.57 4.39 14.43
N ASP A 115 -5.55 3.85 13.72
CA ASP A 115 -6.97 4.21 13.86
C ASP A 115 -7.84 2.98 13.60
N TYR A 116 -8.82 2.75 14.48
CA TYR A 116 -9.78 1.64 14.34
C TYR A 116 -11.05 2.03 13.58
N VAL A 117 -11.33 3.32 13.46
CA VAL A 117 -12.62 3.85 12.97
C VAL A 117 -12.46 4.55 11.63
N ASN A 118 -11.47 5.43 11.53
CA ASN A 118 -11.30 6.29 10.37
C ASN A 118 -10.29 5.68 9.40
N HIS A 119 -10.76 5.36 8.21
CA HIS A 119 -9.93 4.92 7.09
C HIS A 119 -9.88 6.02 6.03
N ILE A 120 -8.86 5.96 5.17
CA ILE A 120 -8.70 6.89 4.06
C ILE A 120 -9.85 6.72 3.07
N ASP A 121 -10.44 7.82 2.63
CA ASP A 121 -11.37 7.83 1.49
C ASP A 121 -10.59 7.66 0.18
N LYS A 122 -10.51 6.42 -0.27
CA LYS A 122 -9.67 5.97 -1.39
C LYS A 122 -10.25 6.39 -2.76
N TRP A 123 -11.52 6.76 -2.79
CA TRP A 123 -12.14 7.31 -4.00
C TRP A 123 -11.51 8.63 -4.45
N LYS A 124 -10.87 9.35 -3.53
CA LYS A 124 -10.19 10.63 -3.81
C LYS A 124 -8.80 10.47 -4.43
N PHE A 125 -8.32 9.26 -4.58
CA PHE A 125 -7.00 8.97 -5.10
C PHE A 125 -7.08 8.29 -6.47
N THR A 126 -6.08 8.54 -7.32
CA THR A 126 -5.93 7.84 -8.61
C THR A 126 -5.15 6.54 -8.46
N VAL A 127 -4.22 6.48 -7.50
CA VAL A 127 -3.46 5.27 -7.19
C VAL A 127 -4.35 4.21 -6.54
N PRO A 128 -4.22 2.92 -6.90
CA PRO A 128 -4.96 1.84 -6.28
C PRO A 128 -4.48 1.56 -4.85
N PHE A 129 -5.44 1.22 -3.97
CA PHE A 129 -5.19 0.87 -2.59
C PHE A 129 -5.36 -0.63 -2.33
N VAL A 130 -4.45 -1.16 -1.53
CA VAL A 130 -4.52 -2.47 -0.90
C VAL A 130 -4.77 -2.28 0.60
N CYS A 131 -5.58 -3.13 1.20
CA CYS A 131 -5.90 -3.07 2.63
C CYS A 131 -5.91 -4.46 3.25
N GLY A 132 -5.63 -4.53 4.55
CA GLY A 132 -5.87 -5.71 5.35
C GLY A 132 -7.33 -5.82 5.80
N ALA A 133 -7.82 -7.06 5.96
CA ALA A 133 -9.10 -7.35 6.56
C ALA A 133 -9.02 -8.69 7.31
N THR A 134 -9.62 -8.76 8.49
CA THR A 134 -9.64 -9.97 9.33
C THR A 134 -10.90 -10.82 9.12
N ASN A 135 -11.91 -10.24 8.48
CA ASN A 135 -13.18 -10.90 8.17
C ASN A 135 -13.87 -10.25 6.97
N LEU A 136 -14.92 -10.89 6.46
CA LEU A 136 -15.66 -10.42 5.28
C LEU A 136 -16.27 -9.02 5.48
N GLY A 137 -16.76 -8.71 6.68
CA GLY A 137 -17.35 -7.39 6.96
C GLY A 137 -16.32 -6.26 6.82
N GLU A 138 -15.10 -6.47 7.29
CA GLU A 138 -14.00 -5.53 7.09
C GLU A 138 -13.62 -5.41 5.62
N ALA A 139 -13.48 -6.52 4.91
CA ALA A 139 -13.18 -6.50 3.49
C ALA A 139 -14.21 -5.69 2.69
N LEU A 140 -15.49 -5.90 2.94
CA LEU A 140 -16.57 -5.15 2.30
C LEU A 140 -16.50 -3.65 2.62
N ARG A 141 -16.14 -3.28 3.85
CA ARG A 141 -15.93 -1.88 4.22
C ARG A 141 -14.75 -1.27 3.44
N ARG A 142 -13.62 -1.97 3.33
CA ARG A 142 -12.45 -1.48 2.55
C ARG A 142 -12.82 -1.27 1.08
N ILE A 143 -13.56 -2.20 0.48
CA ILE A 143 -14.05 -2.07 -0.90
C ILE A 143 -14.99 -0.86 -1.01
N ASN A 144 -15.91 -0.67 -0.07
CA ASN A 144 -16.82 0.47 -0.07
C ASN A 144 -16.08 1.82 0.06
N GLU A 145 -14.92 1.83 0.70
CA GLU A 145 -14.04 3.01 0.79
C GLU A 145 -13.18 3.22 -0.47
N GLY A 146 -13.25 2.32 -1.45
CA GLY A 146 -12.54 2.41 -2.73
C GLY A 146 -11.25 1.60 -2.81
N ALA A 147 -11.02 0.64 -1.89
CA ALA A 147 -9.94 -0.33 -2.06
C ALA A 147 -10.23 -1.26 -3.24
N ALA A 148 -9.19 -1.61 -4.02
CA ALA A 148 -9.31 -2.41 -5.23
C ALA A 148 -8.76 -3.83 -5.04
#